data_03eb48430744b24d7964abbc5fdfa91c
#
_entry.id   03eb48430744b24d7964abbc5fdfa91c
#
_cell.length_a   1.000
_cell.length_b   1.000
_cell.length_c   1.000
_cell.angle_alpha   90.00
_cell.angle_beta   90.00
_cell.angle_gamma   90.00
#
_symmetry.space_group_name_H-M   'P 1'
#
loop_
_entity.id
_entity.type
_entity.pdbx_description
1 polymer ?
#
loop_
_entity_poly.entity_id
_entity_poly.type
_entity_poly.pdbx_seq_one_letter_code
_entity_poly.pdbx_strand_id
1 'polypeptide(L)'
;MGAFQGDFSSLNASDLGAVAIKAAVERAGIAPALVEHVYFGNCLMAGQGQAPARQATLKAGLPQSTAAVTMSKMCGSAMQAAIFAHDALAAGSSEVIVVGGMESMTNAPYLVPKARGGYRIGHGMLFDHMMLDGLEDAYSKGDNGGGRSMGTFAEECAAKYGFTREAQDAFAIASVQRAQVAEREGNFKWEIAPVSVKGRGGDTVIDKDEGPQKARLDKIPTLKPAFQKDGTVTAASSSSINDGAAALVMMRESTAKRLGCTIIAKVVAHATHAQEPNWFTTAPIGAIQKLYKKTGWTTASVDLFEVNEAFAVVPMAAMADLEIPHDKLNIHGGACTLGHPIGASGARIIVTLIGALKKTGGKRGVASLCIGGGEGTAIAIEMV
;
A
#
# COMPACT_ATOMS: atom_id res chain seq x y z
N MET A 1 6.79 -8.31 3.38
CA MET A 1 6.88 -7.00 4.06
C MET A 1 7.54 -7.19 5.41
N GLY A 2 8.42 -6.24 5.81
CA GLY A 2 9.13 -6.23 7.10
C GLY A 2 8.39 -5.38 8.13
N ALA A 3 8.50 -5.74 9.39
CA ALA A 3 8.01 -4.93 10.50
C ALA A 3 8.95 -3.72 10.74
N PHE A 4 8.45 -2.74 11.48
CA PHE A 4 9.26 -1.60 11.92
C PHE A 4 10.49 -2.07 12.70
N GLN A 5 11.68 -1.62 12.28
CA GLN A 5 12.97 -2.07 12.80
C GLN A 5 13.16 -3.61 12.76
N GLY A 6 12.49 -4.28 11.80
CA GLY A 6 12.53 -5.72 11.61
C GLY A 6 13.59 -6.18 10.60
N ASP A 7 13.26 -7.23 9.88
CA ASP A 7 14.18 -7.96 8.98
C ASP A 7 14.78 -7.07 7.87
N PHE A 8 14.11 -5.99 7.48
CA PHE A 8 14.57 -5.07 6.43
C PHE A 8 15.23 -3.80 6.94
N SER A 9 15.52 -3.70 8.24
CA SER A 9 16.07 -2.49 8.85
C SER A 9 17.41 -2.01 8.24
N SER A 10 18.20 -2.89 7.65
CA SER A 10 19.45 -2.55 6.96
C SER A 10 19.29 -2.18 5.47
N LEU A 11 18.05 -2.24 4.93
CA LEU A 11 17.77 -1.98 3.52
C LEU A 11 17.04 -0.66 3.35
N ASN A 12 17.45 0.11 2.33
CA ASN A 12 16.73 1.30 1.93
C ASN A 12 15.51 0.95 1.09
N ALA A 13 14.57 1.89 0.94
CA ALA A 13 13.41 1.70 0.09
C ALA A 13 13.80 1.28 -1.34
N SER A 14 14.83 1.91 -1.92
CA SER A 14 15.32 1.59 -3.27
C SER A 14 15.91 0.18 -3.41
N ASP A 15 16.39 -0.44 -2.32
CA ASP A 15 16.85 -1.83 -2.34
C ASP A 15 15.67 -2.79 -2.42
N LEU A 16 14.64 -2.55 -1.63
CA LEU A 16 13.38 -3.30 -1.65
C LEU A 16 12.66 -3.13 -2.99
N GLY A 17 12.58 -1.89 -3.49
CA GLY A 17 12.01 -1.57 -4.79
C GLY A 17 12.69 -2.30 -5.94
N ALA A 18 14.03 -2.42 -5.88
CA ALA A 18 14.80 -3.14 -6.89
C ALA A 18 14.44 -4.62 -6.96
N VAL A 19 14.25 -5.28 -5.80
CA VAL A 19 13.82 -6.69 -5.75
C VAL A 19 12.44 -6.85 -6.38
N ALA A 20 11.48 -5.99 -6.03
CA ALA A 20 10.13 -6.05 -6.58
C ALA A 20 10.10 -5.81 -8.10
N ILE A 21 10.82 -4.78 -8.60
CA ILE A 21 10.93 -4.48 -10.03
C ILE A 21 11.54 -5.67 -10.78
N LYS A 22 12.67 -6.18 -10.31
CA LYS A 22 13.37 -7.32 -10.92
C LYS A 22 12.45 -8.53 -11.02
N ALA A 23 11.80 -8.91 -9.91
CA ALA A 23 10.89 -10.05 -9.88
C ALA A 23 9.69 -9.87 -10.81
N ALA A 24 9.11 -8.66 -10.89
CA ALA A 24 7.99 -8.38 -11.78
C ALA A 24 8.38 -8.54 -13.27
N VAL A 25 9.55 -8.01 -13.67
CA VAL A 25 10.07 -8.12 -15.05
C VAL A 25 10.39 -9.57 -15.41
N GLU A 26 11.06 -10.31 -14.51
CA GLU A 26 11.37 -11.73 -14.71
C GLU A 26 10.10 -12.58 -14.85
N ARG A 27 9.10 -12.35 -14.00
CA ARG A 27 7.80 -13.07 -14.04
C ARG A 27 6.95 -12.71 -15.26
N ALA A 28 7.07 -11.48 -15.78
CA ALA A 28 6.44 -11.09 -17.02
C ALA A 28 7.08 -11.77 -18.26
N GLY A 29 8.27 -12.36 -18.10
CA GLY A 29 8.99 -13.04 -19.18
C GLY A 29 9.49 -12.10 -20.27
N ILE A 30 9.74 -10.83 -19.96
CA ILE A 30 10.22 -9.83 -20.91
C ILE A 30 11.69 -9.49 -20.69
N ALA A 31 12.37 -9.11 -21.78
CA ALA A 31 13.71 -8.57 -21.67
C ALA A 31 13.70 -7.21 -20.93
N PRO A 32 14.61 -6.97 -19.97
CA PRO A 32 14.69 -5.69 -19.26
C PRO A 32 14.77 -4.47 -20.18
N ALA A 33 15.36 -4.61 -21.36
CA ALA A 33 15.51 -3.56 -22.36
C ALA A 33 14.17 -3.08 -22.98
N LEU A 34 13.09 -3.84 -22.80
CA LEU A 34 11.76 -3.46 -23.27
C LEU A 34 11.02 -2.52 -22.32
N VAL A 35 11.51 -2.39 -21.08
CA VAL A 35 10.89 -1.49 -20.10
C VAL A 35 11.29 -0.05 -20.40
N GLU A 36 10.34 0.77 -20.83
CA GLU A 36 10.56 2.17 -21.16
C GLU A 36 10.52 3.07 -19.94
N HIS A 37 9.58 2.80 -19.02
CA HIS A 37 9.37 3.61 -17.83
C HIS A 37 9.18 2.76 -16.57
N VAL A 38 9.59 3.34 -15.44
CA VAL A 38 9.26 2.88 -14.09
C VAL A 38 8.56 4.02 -13.36
N TYR A 39 7.29 3.83 -12.99
CA TYR A 39 6.54 4.76 -12.14
C TYR A 39 6.41 4.14 -10.74
N PHE A 40 7.03 4.78 -9.75
CA PHE A 40 7.18 4.14 -8.46
C PHE A 40 6.84 5.07 -7.29
N GLY A 41 5.92 4.63 -6.44
CA GLY A 41 5.53 5.33 -5.23
C GLY A 41 6.61 5.30 -4.16
N ASN A 42 6.82 6.43 -3.50
CA ASN A 42 7.65 6.53 -2.30
C ASN A 42 7.27 7.84 -1.59
N CYS A 43 6.95 7.80 -0.32
CA CYS A 43 6.46 8.96 0.42
C CYS A 43 7.53 9.59 1.31
N LEU A 44 8.25 8.79 2.07
CA LEU A 44 9.24 9.24 3.04
C LEU A 44 10.63 9.34 2.39
N MET A 45 10.80 10.33 1.51
CA MET A 45 11.96 10.42 0.63
C MET A 45 13.19 11.10 1.24
N ALA A 46 13.08 11.77 2.39
CA ALA A 46 14.22 12.46 3.00
C ALA A 46 15.37 11.49 3.28
N GLY A 47 16.59 11.91 2.97
CA GLY A 47 17.81 11.13 3.22
C GLY A 47 18.09 9.97 2.24
N GLN A 48 17.18 9.68 1.29
CA GLN A 48 17.38 8.58 0.33
C GLN A 48 18.27 8.94 -0.87
N GLY A 49 18.69 10.19 -1.01
CA GLY A 49 19.39 10.69 -2.18
C GLY A 49 18.44 11.05 -3.32
N GLN A 50 19.01 11.34 -4.50
CA GLN A 50 18.22 11.76 -5.65
C GLN A 50 17.43 10.61 -6.26
N ALA A 51 16.19 10.89 -6.67
CA ALA A 51 15.36 10.03 -7.51
C ALA A 51 15.30 8.57 -7.04
N PRO A 52 14.70 8.25 -5.88
CA PRO A 52 14.66 6.89 -5.34
C PRO A 52 14.15 5.82 -6.32
N ALA A 53 13.13 6.12 -7.14
CA ALA A 53 12.65 5.19 -8.17
C ALA A 53 13.73 4.90 -9.23
N ARG A 54 14.53 5.90 -9.60
CA ARG A 54 15.65 5.71 -10.53
C ARG A 54 16.73 4.82 -9.92
N GLN A 55 17.02 4.99 -8.64
CA GLN A 55 17.94 4.11 -7.91
C GLN A 55 17.44 2.66 -7.93
N ALA A 56 16.16 2.43 -7.62
CA ALA A 56 15.55 1.10 -7.65
C ALA A 56 15.60 0.49 -9.06
N THR A 57 15.31 1.28 -10.10
CA THR A 57 15.37 0.87 -11.51
C THR A 57 16.74 0.33 -11.89
N LEU A 58 17.80 1.07 -11.57
CA LEU A 58 19.17 0.68 -11.91
C LEU A 58 19.66 -0.50 -11.06
N LYS A 59 19.33 -0.53 -9.75
CA LYS A 59 19.64 -1.65 -8.86
C LYS A 59 18.90 -2.94 -9.29
N ALA A 60 17.73 -2.84 -9.91
CA ALA A 60 17.00 -3.97 -10.47
C ALA A 60 17.64 -4.53 -11.74
N GLY A 61 18.65 -3.88 -12.29
CA GLY A 61 19.35 -4.28 -13.52
C GLY A 61 18.66 -3.85 -14.80
N LEU A 62 17.72 -2.90 -14.75
CA LEU A 62 17.15 -2.32 -15.97
C LEU A 62 18.19 -1.40 -16.63
N PRO A 63 18.12 -1.22 -17.97
CA PRO A 63 19.09 -0.42 -18.69
C PRO A 63 19.02 1.07 -18.31
N GLN A 64 20.11 1.80 -18.54
CA GLN A 64 20.18 3.22 -18.27
C GLN A 64 19.20 4.05 -19.13
N SER A 65 18.74 3.51 -20.24
CA SER A 65 17.70 4.10 -21.10
C SER A 65 16.29 4.07 -20.50
N THR A 66 16.01 3.19 -19.52
CA THR A 66 14.71 3.14 -18.84
C THR A 66 14.51 4.41 -18.02
N ALA A 67 13.53 5.23 -18.32
CA ALA A 67 13.20 6.41 -17.52
C ALA A 67 12.48 6.01 -16.20
N ALA A 68 12.63 6.83 -15.15
CA ALA A 68 11.98 6.54 -13.89
C ALA A 68 11.41 7.80 -13.22
N VAL A 69 10.24 7.67 -12.60
CA VAL A 69 9.59 8.74 -11.82
C VAL A 69 9.28 8.23 -10.42
N THR A 70 9.76 8.98 -9.43
CA THR A 70 9.32 8.81 -8.04
C THR A 70 8.11 9.71 -7.82
N MET A 71 7.03 9.15 -7.26
CA MET A 71 5.82 9.92 -6.98
C MET A 71 5.29 9.71 -5.58
N SER A 72 4.66 10.72 -5.02
CA SER A 72 3.96 10.65 -3.76
C SER A 72 2.51 11.12 -3.92
N LYS A 73 1.60 10.28 -3.52
CA LYS A 73 0.19 10.53 -3.22
C LYS A 73 -0.15 9.82 -1.93
N MET A 74 0.70 9.93 -0.94
CA MET A 74 0.61 9.22 0.33
C MET A 74 0.29 7.73 0.12
N CYS A 75 -0.63 7.16 0.87
CA CYS A 75 -1.05 5.75 0.77
C CYS A 75 -1.41 5.31 -0.66
N GLY A 76 -1.87 6.23 -1.50
CA GLY A 76 -2.28 5.99 -2.89
C GLY A 76 -1.16 5.98 -3.92
N SER A 77 0.10 6.25 -3.54
CA SER A 77 1.21 6.48 -4.48
C SER A 77 1.37 5.38 -5.52
N ALA A 78 1.46 4.13 -5.09
CA ALA A 78 1.66 3.01 -6.02
C ALA A 78 0.43 2.70 -6.89
N MET A 79 -0.79 2.90 -6.37
CA MET A 79 -1.99 2.77 -7.21
C MET A 79 -2.09 3.93 -8.21
N GLN A 80 -1.70 5.15 -7.82
CA GLN A 80 -1.63 6.28 -8.74
C GLN A 80 -0.57 6.06 -9.84
N ALA A 81 0.52 5.37 -9.52
CA ALA A 81 1.50 4.94 -10.52
C ALA A 81 0.87 4.01 -11.57
N ALA A 82 0.04 3.04 -11.13
CA ALA A 82 -0.70 2.17 -12.03
C ALA A 82 -1.74 2.93 -12.86
N ILE A 83 -2.44 3.90 -12.29
CA ILE A 83 -3.39 4.78 -12.98
C ILE A 83 -2.67 5.58 -14.08
N PHE A 84 -1.57 6.24 -13.76
CA PHE A 84 -0.80 7.02 -14.75
C PHE A 84 -0.21 6.14 -15.85
N ALA A 85 0.23 4.94 -15.52
CA ALA A 85 0.71 3.99 -16.52
C ALA A 85 -0.42 3.53 -17.45
N HIS A 86 -1.61 3.23 -16.89
CA HIS A 86 -2.78 2.91 -17.70
C HIS A 86 -3.09 4.03 -18.70
N ASP A 87 -3.12 5.29 -18.26
CA ASP A 87 -3.42 6.43 -19.11
C ASP A 87 -2.33 6.67 -20.15
N ALA A 88 -1.04 6.55 -19.79
CA ALA A 88 0.09 6.66 -20.73
C ALA A 88 0.05 5.56 -21.81
N LEU A 89 -0.24 4.31 -21.41
CA LEU A 89 -0.40 3.19 -22.33
C LEU A 89 -1.61 3.37 -23.27
N ALA A 90 -2.74 3.83 -22.73
CA ALA A 90 -3.93 4.12 -23.52
C ALA A 90 -3.68 5.26 -24.54
N ALA A 91 -2.96 6.30 -24.14
CA ALA A 91 -2.55 7.41 -25.01
C ALA A 91 -1.48 7.01 -26.04
N GLY A 92 -0.85 5.85 -25.91
CA GLY A 92 0.21 5.41 -26.80
C GLY A 92 1.58 6.06 -26.56
N SER A 93 1.76 6.71 -25.40
CA SER A 93 3.03 7.37 -25.04
C SER A 93 4.13 6.38 -24.68
N SER A 94 3.76 5.14 -24.33
CA SER A 94 4.68 4.05 -23.97
C SER A 94 4.06 2.70 -24.32
N GLU A 95 4.90 1.67 -24.41
CA GLU A 95 4.46 0.31 -24.66
C GLU A 95 4.57 -0.60 -23.43
N VAL A 96 5.63 -0.45 -22.62
CA VAL A 96 5.89 -1.28 -21.45
C VAL A 96 6.31 -0.41 -20.27
N ILE A 97 5.54 -0.46 -19.20
CA ILE A 97 5.78 0.32 -17.97
C ILE A 97 5.80 -0.62 -16.76
N VAL A 98 6.79 -0.49 -15.91
CA VAL A 98 6.77 -1.09 -14.56
C VAL A 98 6.18 -0.07 -13.60
N VAL A 99 5.19 -0.51 -12.82
CA VAL A 99 4.53 0.31 -11.81
C VAL A 99 4.66 -0.33 -10.45
N GLY A 100 4.60 0.48 -9.41
CA GLY A 100 4.65 -0.03 -8.06
C GLY A 100 4.98 1.04 -7.05
N GLY A 101 5.59 0.60 -5.98
CA GLY A 101 6.07 1.49 -4.94
C GLY A 101 6.92 0.75 -3.91
N MET A 102 7.56 1.55 -3.09
CA MET A 102 8.50 1.11 -2.07
C MET A 102 8.44 2.07 -0.90
N GLU A 103 8.72 1.57 0.29
CA GLU A 103 8.88 2.40 1.48
C GLU A 103 9.82 1.72 2.46
N SER A 104 10.67 2.49 3.10
CA SER A 104 11.38 2.08 4.30
C SER A 104 11.04 3.07 5.41
N MET A 105 10.01 2.77 6.16
CA MET A 105 9.57 3.61 7.27
C MET A 105 10.56 3.54 8.43
N THR A 106 11.24 2.40 8.58
CA THR A 106 12.31 2.21 9.55
C THR A 106 13.47 3.19 9.35
N ASN A 107 13.80 3.50 8.10
CA ASN A 107 14.93 4.38 7.78
C ASN A 107 14.53 5.84 7.51
N ALA A 108 13.28 6.23 7.80
CA ALA A 108 12.87 7.62 7.76
C ALA A 108 13.68 8.44 8.79
N PRO A 109 14.40 9.49 8.37
CA PRO A 109 15.29 10.23 9.27
C PRO A 109 14.54 11.20 10.16
N TYR A 110 15.24 11.70 11.18
CA TYR A 110 14.80 12.90 11.90
C TYR A 110 15.24 14.16 11.15
N LEU A 111 14.39 15.18 11.16
CA LEU A 111 14.56 16.43 10.45
C LEU A 111 14.88 17.57 11.42
N VAL A 112 15.74 18.49 10.99
CA VAL A 112 16.07 19.72 11.72
C VAL A 112 15.62 20.93 10.90
N PRO A 113 14.37 21.39 11.04
CA PRO A 113 13.90 22.62 10.40
C PRO A 113 14.72 23.83 10.85
N LYS A 114 14.83 24.83 10.01
CA LYS A 114 15.57 26.08 10.28
C LYS A 114 17.10 25.95 10.42
N ALA A 115 17.67 24.74 10.37
CA ALA A 115 19.11 24.54 10.49
C ALA A 115 19.91 25.34 9.45
N ARG A 116 19.39 25.48 8.22
CA ARG A 116 20.03 26.26 7.13
C ARG A 116 20.17 27.76 7.47
N GLY A 117 19.19 28.35 8.17
CA GLY A 117 19.23 29.72 8.65
C GLY A 117 19.88 29.88 10.03
N GLY A 118 20.18 28.77 10.70
CA GLY A 118 20.75 28.71 12.05
C GLY A 118 19.75 28.93 13.18
N TYR A 119 20.00 28.29 14.30
CA TYR A 119 19.29 28.50 15.57
C TYR A 119 20.07 29.56 16.36
N ARG A 120 19.69 30.82 16.24
CA ARG A 120 20.45 31.96 16.84
C ARG A 120 20.46 31.94 18.35
N ILE A 121 19.30 31.78 18.99
CA ILE A 121 19.11 31.73 20.43
C ILE A 121 17.92 30.82 20.74
N GLY A 122 18.02 30.01 21.79
CA GLY A 122 16.97 29.13 22.26
C GLY A 122 17.12 27.69 21.74
N HIS A 123 16.17 26.84 22.11
CA HIS A 123 16.19 25.42 21.78
C HIS A 123 15.71 25.18 20.37
N GLY A 124 16.24 24.09 19.71
CA GLY A 124 15.73 23.52 18.47
C GLY A 124 14.97 22.23 18.75
N MET A 125 14.14 21.81 17.80
CA MET A 125 13.44 20.53 17.84
C MET A 125 13.90 19.64 16.70
N LEU A 126 13.94 18.33 16.96
CA LEU A 126 14.02 17.28 15.94
C LEU A 126 12.60 16.81 15.64
N PHE A 127 12.27 16.71 14.36
CA PHE A 127 10.99 16.19 13.90
C PHE A 127 11.20 14.81 13.29
N ASP A 128 10.39 13.85 13.68
CA ASP A 128 10.35 12.55 13.01
C ASP A 128 9.71 12.71 11.63
N HIS A 129 10.47 12.45 10.57
CA HIS A 129 9.98 12.53 9.19
C HIS A 129 8.78 11.62 8.96
N MET A 130 8.79 10.42 9.56
CA MET A 130 7.69 9.47 9.44
C MET A 130 6.39 10.04 10.02
N MET A 131 6.47 10.69 11.18
CA MET A 131 5.32 11.33 11.80
C MET A 131 4.89 12.56 11.00
N LEU A 132 5.80 13.51 10.81
CA LEU A 132 5.52 14.83 10.23
C LEU A 132 4.96 14.76 8.81
N ASP A 133 5.55 13.93 7.95
CA ASP A 133 5.23 13.86 6.53
C ASP A 133 4.45 12.60 6.13
N GLY A 134 4.23 11.66 7.05
CA GLY A 134 3.56 10.39 6.79
C GLY A 134 2.31 10.09 7.61
N LEU A 135 2.32 10.38 8.91
CA LEU A 135 1.30 9.91 9.85
C LEU A 135 0.53 11.04 10.57
N GLU A 136 0.90 12.30 10.34
CA GLU A 136 0.20 13.48 10.82
C GLU A 136 -0.50 14.21 9.67
N ASP A 137 -1.68 14.76 9.97
CA ASP A 137 -2.42 15.57 9.00
C ASP A 137 -1.78 16.94 8.83
N ALA A 138 -1.69 17.42 7.59
CA ALA A 138 -1.11 18.72 7.27
C ALA A 138 -2.10 19.88 7.43
N TYR A 139 -3.40 19.59 7.50
CA TYR A 139 -4.46 20.60 7.42
C TYR A 139 -5.06 20.98 8.78
N SER A 140 -4.94 20.09 9.76
CA SER A 140 -5.42 20.32 11.13
C SER A 140 -4.31 20.08 12.15
N LYS A 141 -4.33 20.85 13.24
CA LYS A 141 -3.32 20.73 14.30
C LYS A 141 -3.78 19.80 15.41
N GLY A 142 -2.83 19.02 15.91
CA GLY A 142 -3.01 18.21 17.10
C GLY A 142 -2.70 19.01 18.38
N ASP A 143 -3.01 18.43 19.52
CA ASP A 143 -2.85 19.06 20.83
C ASP A 143 -1.40 19.37 21.21
N ASN A 144 -0.45 18.68 20.61
CA ASN A 144 0.99 18.84 20.82
C ASN A 144 1.66 19.87 19.88
N GLY A 145 0.86 20.58 19.08
CA GLY A 145 1.37 21.61 18.15
C GLY A 145 1.89 21.07 16.82
N GLY A 146 1.94 19.74 16.63
CA GLY A 146 2.12 19.06 15.35
C GLY A 146 0.81 18.92 14.57
N GLY A 147 0.80 18.11 13.52
CA GLY A 147 -0.43 17.69 12.85
C GLY A 147 -1.27 16.75 13.72
N ARG A 148 -2.55 16.62 13.43
CA ARG A 148 -3.37 15.60 14.06
C ARG A 148 -2.92 14.21 13.58
N SER A 149 -2.78 13.26 14.50
CA SER A 149 -2.51 11.87 14.12
C SER A 149 -3.66 11.27 13.30
N MET A 150 -3.33 10.53 12.24
CA MET A 150 -4.31 9.85 11.38
C MET A 150 -5.29 8.97 12.17
N GLY A 151 -4.86 8.37 13.28
CA GLY A 151 -5.72 7.55 14.12
C GLY A 151 -6.84 8.31 14.83
N THR A 152 -6.71 9.61 15.05
CA THR A 152 -7.81 10.42 15.63
C THR A 152 -8.98 10.55 14.68
N PHE A 153 -8.74 10.57 13.37
CA PHE A 153 -9.81 10.53 12.36
C PHE A 153 -10.44 9.13 12.24
N ALA A 154 -9.68 8.08 12.54
CA ALA A 154 -10.24 6.72 12.64
C ALA A 154 -11.21 6.61 13.82
N GLU A 155 -10.94 7.27 14.96
CA GLU A 155 -11.86 7.38 16.08
C GLU A 155 -13.14 8.13 15.68
N GLU A 156 -13.03 9.24 14.95
CA GLU A 156 -14.20 9.97 14.41
C GLU A 156 -15.03 9.10 13.48
N CYS A 157 -14.39 8.29 12.63
CA CYS A 157 -15.06 7.33 11.78
C CYS A 157 -15.78 6.26 12.59
N ALA A 158 -15.11 5.67 13.59
CA ALA A 158 -15.70 4.70 14.49
C ALA A 158 -16.96 5.25 15.18
N ALA A 159 -16.87 6.47 15.70
CA ALA A 159 -17.99 7.15 16.36
C ALA A 159 -19.16 7.41 15.37
N LYS A 160 -18.88 7.89 14.16
CA LYS A 160 -19.89 8.18 13.14
C LYS A 160 -20.68 6.94 12.73
N TYR A 161 -20.01 5.80 12.57
CA TYR A 161 -20.65 4.55 12.17
C TYR A 161 -21.13 3.69 13.34
N GLY A 162 -20.83 4.09 14.57
CA GLY A 162 -21.14 3.29 15.76
C GLY A 162 -20.33 1.99 15.85
N PHE A 163 -19.14 1.96 15.29
CA PHE A 163 -18.27 0.77 15.37
C PHE A 163 -17.69 0.65 16.77
N THR A 164 -18.11 -0.41 17.48
CA THR A 164 -17.61 -0.68 18.83
C THR A 164 -16.16 -1.17 18.80
N ARG A 165 -15.50 -1.16 19.96
CA ARG A 165 -14.19 -1.74 20.15
C ARG A 165 -14.16 -3.22 19.75
N GLU A 166 -15.15 -3.97 20.18
CA GLU A 166 -15.28 -5.41 19.93
C GLU A 166 -15.43 -5.70 18.43
N ALA A 167 -16.19 -4.87 17.70
CA ALA A 167 -16.35 -5.02 16.26
C ALA A 167 -15.04 -4.77 15.52
N GLN A 168 -14.26 -3.76 15.91
CA GLN A 168 -12.96 -3.48 15.35
C GLN A 168 -11.93 -4.55 15.67
N ASP A 169 -11.91 -5.06 16.91
CA ASP A 169 -11.06 -6.18 17.30
C ASP A 169 -11.42 -7.45 16.52
N ALA A 170 -12.70 -7.75 16.34
CA ALA A 170 -13.15 -8.90 15.54
C ALA A 170 -12.69 -8.80 14.08
N PHE A 171 -12.74 -7.59 13.48
CA PHE A 171 -12.22 -7.36 12.14
C PHE A 171 -10.70 -7.59 12.07
N ALA A 172 -9.94 -7.03 13.03
CA ALA A 172 -8.49 -7.22 13.10
C ALA A 172 -8.11 -8.69 13.30
N ILE A 173 -8.82 -9.42 14.18
CA ILE A 173 -8.63 -10.85 14.37
C ILE A 173 -8.88 -11.63 13.07
N ALA A 174 -9.95 -11.30 12.34
CA ALA A 174 -10.23 -11.93 11.05
C ALA A 174 -9.12 -11.65 10.02
N SER A 175 -8.59 -10.43 9.97
CA SER A 175 -7.45 -10.07 9.11
C SER A 175 -6.22 -10.93 9.44
N VAL A 176 -5.87 -11.06 10.72
CA VAL A 176 -4.74 -11.91 11.17
C VAL A 176 -4.96 -13.37 10.79
N GLN A 177 -6.12 -13.92 11.09
CA GLN A 177 -6.43 -15.33 10.82
C GLN A 177 -6.37 -15.63 9.32
N ARG A 178 -6.91 -14.75 8.49
CA ARG A 178 -6.87 -14.87 7.02
C ARG A 178 -5.44 -14.84 6.49
N ALA A 179 -4.61 -13.91 6.97
CA ALA A 179 -3.22 -13.82 6.54
C ALA A 179 -2.41 -15.06 6.97
N GLN A 180 -2.61 -15.56 8.19
CA GLN A 180 -1.96 -16.79 8.67
C GLN A 180 -2.41 -18.04 7.89
N VAL A 181 -3.69 -18.12 7.52
CA VAL A 181 -4.20 -19.18 6.64
C VAL A 181 -3.59 -19.07 5.25
N ALA A 182 -3.60 -17.88 4.66
CA ALA A 182 -3.05 -17.62 3.34
C ALA A 182 -1.54 -17.96 3.26
N GLU A 183 -0.77 -17.61 4.28
CA GLU A 183 0.64 -17.99 4.38
C GLU A 183 0.82 -19.51 4.47
N ARG A 184 0.10 -20.17 5.38
CA ARG A 184 0.18 -21.63 5.56
C ARG A 184 -0.20 -22.41 4.31
N GLU A 185 -1.21 -21.97 3.58
CA GLU A 185 -1.67 -22.58 2.33
C GLU A 185 -0.81 -22.19 1.12
N GLY A 186 0.14 -21.25 1.29
CA GLY A 186 1.03 -20.81 0.23
C GLY A 186 0.36 -19.86 -0.77
N ASN A 187 -0.73 -19.20 -0.40
CA ASN A 187 -1.46 -18.29 -1.28
C ASN A 187 -0.63 -17.06 -1.67
N PHE A 188 0.38 -16.70 -0.87
CA PHE A 188 1.31 -15.60 -1.18
C PHE A 188 2.53 -16.01 -2.01
N LYS A 189 2.78 -17.30 -2.25
CA LYS A 189 3.99 -17.76 -2.96
C LYS A 189 4.13 -17.22 -4.38
N TRP A 190 3.01 -16.95 -5.06
CA TRP A 190 3.02 -16.43 -6.42
C TRP A 190 3.45 -14.95 -6.45
N GLU A 191 3.23 -14.19 -5.38
CA GLU A 191 3.47 -12.74 -5.30
C GLU A 191 4.77 -12.39 -4.57
N ILE A 192 5.14 -13.10 -3.52
CA ILE A 192 6.34 -12.79 -2.74
C ILE A 192 7.60 -13.00 -3.58
N ALA A 193 8.48 -11.99 -3.56
CA ALA A 193 9.84 -12.06 -4.07
C ALA A 193 10.80 -12.14 -2.87
N PRO A 194 11.63 -13.20 -2.75
CA PRO A 194 12.57 -13.32 -1.65
C PRO A 194 13.61 -12.20 -1.65
N VAL A 195 13.94 -11.70 -0.46
CA VAL A 195 14.93 -10.63 -0.27
C VAL A 195 16.14 -11.20 0.49
N SER A 196 17.34 -11.06 -0.06
CA SER A 196 18.56 -11.40 0.63
C SER A 196 19.04 -10.21 1.46
N VAL A 197 19.16 -10.44 2.77
CA VAL A 197 19.63 -9.45 3.74
C VAL A 197 21.02 -9.85 4.20
N LYS A 198 22.00 -8.97 4.01
CA LYS A 198 23.38 -9.20 4.41
C LYS A 198 23.52 -9.15 5.93
N GLY A 199 24.13 -10.16 6.52
CA GLY A 199 24.41 -10.24 7.95
C GLY A 199 25.86 -10.58 8.25
N ARG A 200 26.31 -10.35 9.50
CA ARG A 200 27.67 -10.69 9.94
C ARG A 200 27.97 -12.19 9.87
N GLY A 201 26.95 -13.04 9.96
CA GLY A 201 27.06 -14.50 9.89
C GLY A 201 26.74 -15.11 8.53
N GLY A 202 26.56 -14.30 7.50
CA GLY A 202 26.12 -14.69 6.17
C GLY A 202 24.79 -14.06 5.79
N ASP A 203 24.40 -14.20 4.54
CA ASP A 203 23.14 -13.65 4.01
C ASP A 203 21.94 -14.47 4.50
N THR A 204 20.88 -13.79 4.91
CA THR A 204 19.60 -14.39 5.28
C THR A 204 18.59 -14.09 4.18
N VAL A 205 17.88 -15.12 3.72
CA VAL A 205 16.79 -14.95 2.73
C VAL A 205 15.47 -14.80 3.47
N ILE A 206 14.80 -13.68 3.27
CA ILE A 206 13.48 -13.39 3.81
C ILE A 206 12.46 -13.62 2.70
N ASP A 207 11.60 -14.61 2.86
CA ASP A 207 10.60 -15.07 1.90
C ASP A 207 9.18 -15.10 2.46
N LYS A 208 8.95 -14.44 3.60
CA LYS A 208 7.67 -14.33 4.29
C LYS A 208 7.47 -12.94 4.86
N ASP A 209 6.20 -12.56 4.97
CA ASP A 209 5.82 -11.33 5.68
C ASP A 209 5.95 -11.53 7.21
N GLU A 210 6.55 -10.57 7.91
CA GLU A 210 6.76 -10.67 9.36
C GLU A 210 5.47 -10.55 10.18
N GLY A 211 4.51 -9.75 9.70
CA GLY A 211 3.28 -9.43 10.43
C GLY A 211 2.49 -10.66 10.87
N PRO A 212 2.10 -11.57 9.97
CA PRO A 212 1.33 -12.77 10.32
C PRO A 212 2.02 -13.68 11.33
N GLN A 213 3.37 -13.74 11.29
CA GLN A 213 4.16 -14.58 12.18
C GLN A 213 4.27 -14.00 13.59
N LYS A 214 4.28 -12.66 13.72
CA LYS A 214 4.41 -11.95 14.99
C LYS A 214 3.07 -11.65 15.67
N ALA A 215 1.96 -11.81 14.95
CA ALA A 215 0.63 -11.47 15.47
C ALA A 215 0.21 -12.36 16.66
N ARG A 216 -0.29 -11.71 17.70
CA ARG A 216 -0.73 -12.35 18.96
C ARG A 216 -2.22 -12.13 19.15
N LEU A 217 -3.02 -13.05 18.60
CA LEU A 217 -4.49 -13.00 18.65
C LEU A 217 -5.04 -12.85 20.07
N ASP A 218 -4.43 -13.55 21.03
CA ASP A 218 -4.78 -13.54 22.45
C ASP A 218 -4.63 -12.16 23.12
N LYS A 219 -3.81 -11.30 22.54
CA LYS A 219 -3.54 -9.95 23.07
C LYS A 219 -4.47 -8.87 22.52
N ILE A 220 -5.07 -9.07 21.35
CA ILE A 220 -5.87 -8.03 20.68
C ILE A 220 -6.95 -7.44 21.61
N PRO A 221 -7.79 -8.24 22.30
CA PRO A 221 -8.83 -7.67 23.16
C PRO A 221 -8.28 -6.91 24.38
N THR A 222 -7.01 -7.12 24.75
CA THR A 222 -6.38 -6.50 25.93
C THR A 222 -5.61 -5.23 25.63
N LEU A 223 -5.50 -4.84 24.35
CA LEU A 223 -4.78 -3.65 23.95
C LEU A 223 -5.51 -2.38 24.42
N LYS A 224 -4.73 -1.38 24.81
CA LYS A 224 -5.27 -0.05 25.12
C LYS A 224 -5.56 0.73 23.85
N PRO A 225 -6.53 1.64 23.87
CA PRO A 225 -6.71 2.61 22.78
C PRO A 225 -5.40 3.36 22.50
N ALA A 226 -5.09 3.58 21.22
CA ALA A 226 -3.80 4.12 20.80
C ALA A 226 -3.81 5.64 20.56
N PHE A 227 -4.96 6.21 20.22
CA PHE A 227 -5.03 7.60 19.73
C PHE A 227 -5.88 8.52 20.58
N GLN A 228 -6.75 7.98 21.42
CA GLN A 228 -7.63 8.73 22.32
C GLN A 228 -7.77 7.97 23.63
N LYS A 229 -7.79 8.69 24.78
CA LYS A 229 -7.79 8.05 26.11
C LYS A 229 -8.91 7.04 26.30
N ASP A 230 -10.12 7.37 25.89
CA ASP A 230 -11.32 6.52 25.98
C ASP A 230 -11.80 6.09 24.58
N GLY A 231 -10.85 5.93 23.64
CA GLY A 231 -11.12 5.56 22.27
C GLY A 231 -11.32 4.07 22.07
N THR A 232 -11.56 3.69 20.82
CA THR A 232 -11.82 2.31 20.42
C THR A 232 -10.77 1.74 19.47
N VAL A 233 -9.97 2.60 18.82
CA VAL A 233 -8.94 2.22 17.86
C VAL A 233 -7.66 1.82 18.60
N THR A 234 -7.15 0.64 18.28
CA THR A 234 -5.94 0.09 18.91
C THR A 234 -4.82 -0.11 17.88
N ALA A 235 -3.64 -0.49 18.36
CA ALA A 235 -2.55 -0.89 17.48
C ALA A 235 -2.90 -2.08 16.58
N ALA A 236 -3.78 -2.99 17.02
CA ALA A 236 -4.20 -4.15 16.22
C ALA A 236 -5.28 -3.79 15.19
N SER A 237 -6.15 -2.82 15.48
CA SER A 237 -7.14 -2.31 14.51
C SER A 237 -6.61 -1.16 13.64
N SER A 238 -5.29 -0.95 13.66
CA SER A 238 -4.54 -0.03 12.82
C SER A 238 -3.52 -0.80 11.99
N SER A 239 -3.17 -0.27 10.82
CA SER A 239 -2.03 -0.80 10.08
C SER A 239 -0.73 -0.58 10.85
N SER A 240 0.18 -1.53 10.77
CA SER A 240 1.50 -1.38 11.36
C SER A 240 2.42 -0.55 10.46
N ILE A 241 3.46 0.02 11.08
CA ILE A 241 4.57 0.69 10.39
C ILE A 241 5.45 -0.40 9.77
N ASN A 242 5.76 -0.27 8.47
CA ASN A 242 6.42 -1.35 7.73
C ASN A 242 7.40 -0.85 6.68
N ASP A 243 8.31 -1.76 6.34
CA ASP A 243 9.20 -1.65 5.19
C ASP A 243 8.72 -2.63 4.11
N GLY A 244 8.71 -2.20 2.85
CA GLY A 244 8.27 -3.11 1.79
C GLY A 244 8.20 -2.48 0.42
N ALA A 245 7.98 -3.32 -0.60
CA ALA A 245 7.80 -2.90 -1.98
C ALA A 245 6.86 -3.86 -2.71
N ALA A 246 6.21 -3.35 -3.75
CA ALA A 246 5.43 -4.15 -4.68
C ALA A 246 5.53 -3.58 -6.10
N ALA A 247 5.49 -4.44 -7.11
CA ALA A 247 5.60 -4.04 -8.50
C ALA A 247 4.73 -4.91 -9.43
N LEU A 248 4.29 -4.29 -10.54
CA LEU A 248 3.58 -4.94 -11.64
C LEU A 248 4.16 -4.44 -12.97
N VAL A 249 4.09 -5.29 -13.99
CA VAL A 249 4.38 -4.90 -15.37
C VAL A 249 3.06 -4.63 -16.09
N MET A 250 2.94 -3.47 -16.70
CA MET A 250 1.76 -3.05 -17.45
C MET A 250 2.11 -2.76 -18.91
N MET A 251 1.25 -3.20 -19.81
CA MET A 251 1.36 -2.93 -21.25
C MET A 251 -0.02 -3.06 -21.91
N ARG A 252 -0.15 -2.57 -23.15
CA ARG A 252 -1.37 -2.81 -23.94
C ARG A 252 -1.50 -4.30 -24.27
N GLU A 253 -2.72 -4.78 -24.39
CA GLU A 253 -3.00 -6.16 -24.79
C GLU A 253 -2.33 -6.52 -26.12
N SER A 254 -2.33 -5.61 -27.09
CA SER A 254 -1.65 -5.79 -28.37
C SER A 254 -0.14 -5.98 -28.22
N THR A 255 0.48 -5.20 -27.35
CA THR A 255 1.92 -5.34 -27.03
C THR A 255 2.19 -6.67 -26.32
N ALA A 256 1.36 -7.06 -25.34
CA ALA A 256 1.51 -8.34 -24.65
C ALA A 256 1.41 -9.53 -25.62
N LYS A 257 0.44 -9.51 -26.51
CA LYS A 257 0.29 -10.54 -27.56
C LYS A 257 1.48 -10.57 -28.51
N ARG A 258 1.97 -9.41 -28.94
CA ARG A 258 3.15 -9.31 -29.81
C ARG A 258 4.42 -9.85 -29.16
N LEU A 259 4.57 -9.64 -27.85
CA LEU A 259 5.72 -10.11 -27.08
C LEU A 259 5.57 -11.57 -26.57
N GLY A 260 4.41 -12.20 -26.77
CA GLY A 260 4.14 -13.55 -26.29
C GLY A 260 3.97 -13.65 -24.77
N CYS A 261 3.62 -12.52 -24.10
CA CYS A 261 3.44 -12.50 -22.67
C CYS A 261 2.12 -13.15 -22.25
N THR A 262 2.13 -13.84 -21.12
CA THR A 262 0.89 -14.30 -20.47
C THR A 262 0.18 -13.09 -19.84
N ILE A 263 -1.03 -12.81 -20.31
CA ILE A 263 -1.88 -11.76 -19.74
C ILE A 263 -2.60 -12.36 -18.54
N ILE A 264 -2.39 -11.80 -17.35
CA ILE A 264 -2.98 -12.29 -16.10
C ILE A 264 -4.32 -11.61 -15.84
N ALA A 265 -4.35 -10.29 -15.96
CA ALA A 265 -5.54 -9.48 -15.72
C ALA A 265 -5.52 -8.23 -16.59
N LYS A 266 -6.70 -7.66 -16.79
CA LYS A 266 -6.92 -6.42 -17.51
C LYS A 266 -7.39 -5.34 -16.55
N VAL A 267 -6.81 -4.15 -16.61
CA VAL A 267 -7.38 -2.95 -15.98
C VAL A 267 -8.60 -2.50 -16.78
N VAL A 268 -9.76 -2.53 -16.14
CA VAL A 268 -11.04 -2.17 -16.77
C VAL A 268 -11.29 -0.67 -16.64
N ALA A 269 -11.06 -0.12 -15.46
CA ALA A 269 -11.21 1.29 -15.17
C ALA A 269 -10.49 1.64 -13.86
N HIS A 270 -10.34 2.94 -13.64
CA HIS A 270 -9.86 3.49 -12.38
C HIS A 270 -10.64 4.76 -12.01
N ALA A 271 -10.60 5.14 -10.74
CA ALA A 271 -11.25 6.36 -10.26
C ALA A 271 -10.47 6.94 -9.07
N THR A 272 -10.55 8.26 -8.95
CA THR A 272 -10.06 9.01 -7.78
C THR A 272 -11.22 9.82 -7.21
N HIS A 273 -11.30 9.89 -5.89
CA HIS A 273 -12.25 10.69 -5.15
C HIS A 273 -11.50 11.56 -4.15
N ALA A 274 -11.98 12.78 -3.95
CA ALA A 274 -11.50 13.69 -2.92
C ALA A 274 -12.69 14.26 -2.16
N GLN A 275 -12.52 14.46 -0.87
CA GLN A 275 -13.51 14.97 0.07
C GLN A 275 -12.82 15.70 1.21
N GLU A 276 -13.54 16.10 2.23
CA GLU A 276 -13.00 16.76 3.41
C GLU A 276 -11.90 15.90 4.07
N PRO A 277 -10.71 16.47 4.38
CA PRO A 277 -9.55 15.72 4.90
C PRO A 277 -9.86 14.85 6.12
N ASN A 278 -10.71 15.32 7.02
CA ASN A 278 -11.10 14.57 8.23
C ASN A 278 -11.77 13.22 7.91
N TRP A 279 -12.39 13.09 6.74
CA TRP A 279 -13.12 11.90 6.32
C TRP A 279 -12.34 11.02 5.34
N PHE A 280 -11.00 11.11 5.34
CA PHE A 280 -10.19 10.27 4.46
C PHE A 280 -10.51 8.77 4.61
N THR A 281 -10.92 8.33 5.79
CA THR A 281 -11.29 6.94 6.09
C THR A 281 -12.44 6.41 5.24
N THR A 282 -13.35 7.28 4.79
CA THR A 282 -14.50 6.92 3.94
C THR A 282 -14.29 7.23 2.45
N ALA A 283 -13.17 7.84 2.07
CA ALA A 283 -12.90 8.21 0.68
C ALA A 283 -12.87 7.02 -0.31
N PRO A 284 -12.47 5.78 0.08
CA PRO A 284 -12.61 4.61 -0.78
C PRO A 284 -14.03 4.38 -1.30
N ILE A 285 -15.05 4.70 -0.50
CA ILE A 285 -16.47 4.54 -0.87
C ILE A 285 -16.76 5.38 -2.11
N GLY A 286 -16.42 6.67 -2.08
CA GLY A 286 -16.62 7.57 -3.21
C GLY A 286 -15.82 7.18 -4.45
N ALA A 287 -14.60 6.65 -4.27
CA ALA A 287 -13.78 6.16 -5.37
C ALA A 287 -14.39 4.91 -6.03
N ILE A 288 -14.87 3.94 -5.23
CA ILE A 288 -15.55 2.73 -5.73
C ILE A 288 -16.87 3.09 -6.41
N GLN A 289 -17.67 4.00 -5.85
CA GLN A 289 -18.91 4.46 -6.49
C GLN A 289 -18.66 5.11 -7.86
N LYS A 290 -17.61 5.93 -7.98
CA LYS A 290 -17.19 6.49 -9.28
C LYS A 290 -16.76 5.39 -10.26
N LEU A 291 -16.07 4.36 -9.74
CA LEU A 291 -15.66 3.20 -10.52
C LEU A 291 -16.88 2.43 -11.05
N TYR A 292 -17.89 2.19 -10.21
CA TYR A 292 -19.14 1.55 -10.62
C TYR A 292 -19.84 2.32 -11.74
N LYS A 293 -19.87 3.66 -11.66
CA LYS A 293 -20.42 4.50 -12.74
C LYS A 293 -19.68 4.35 -14.06
N LYS A 294 -18.36 4.15 -14.02
CA LYS A 294 -17.53 3.98 -15.23
C LYS A 294 -17.66 2.59 -15.85
N THR A 295 -17.78 1.57 -15.01
CA THR A 295 -17.76 0.15 -15.46
C THR A 295 -19.16 -0.43 -15.68
N GLY A 296 -20.18 0.15 -15.09
CA GLY A 296 -21.51 -0.45 -14.98
C GLY A 296 -21.55 -1.62 -13.96
N TRP A 297 -20.49 -1.81 -13.18
CA TRP A 297 -20.45 -2.85 -12.16
C TRP A 297 -21.25 -2.43 -10.92
N THR A 298 -21.60 -3.41 -10.12
CA THR A 298 -22.22 -3.27 -8.80
C THR A 298 -21.47 -4.15 -7.82
N THR A 299 -21.68 -3.96 -6.53
CA THR A 299 -21.11 -4.83 -5.49
C THR A 299 -21.40 -6.31 -5.74
N ALA A 300 -22.64 -6.62 -6.19
CA ALA A 300 -23.02 -7.99 -6.50
C ALA A 300 -22.24 -8.61 -7.68
N SER A 301 -21.82 -7.78 -8.65
CA SER A 301 -21.10 -8.23 -9.85
C SER A 301 -19.59 -8.31 -9.67
N VAL A 302 -19.06 -7.89 -8.53
CA VAL A 302 -17.65 -7.99 -8.16
C VAL A 302 -17.44 -9.25 -7.32
N ASP A 303 -16.44 -10.04 -7.68
CA ASP A 303 -16.15 -11.29 -6.97
C ASP A 303 -15.37 -11.03 -5.70
N LEU A 304 -14.32 -10.19 -5.74
CA LEU A 304 -13.47 -9.87 -4.60
C LEU A 304 -13.10 -8.39 -4.52
N PHE A 305 -12.91 -7.94 -3.28
CA PHE A 305 -12.46 -6.59 -2.95
C PHE A 305 -11.16 -6.65 -2.13
N GLU A 306 -10.26 -5.72 -2.41
CA GLU A 306 -9.14 -5.36 -1.56
C GLU A 306 -9.28 -3.88 -1.17
N VAL A 307 -9.70 -3.61 0.06
CA VAL A 307 -9.75 -2.26 0.63
C VAL A 307 -8.68 -2.17 1.70
N ASN A 308 -7.70 -1.27 1.50
CA ASN A 308 -6.55 -1.19 2.39
C ASN A 308 -6.98 -0.88 3.83
N GLU A 309 -6.49 -1.69 4.75
CA GLU A 309 -6.78 -1.58 6.19
C GLU A 309 -5.82 -0.58 6.86
N ALA A 310 -5.81 0.70 6.41
CA ALA A 310 -5.06 1.72 7.15
C ALA A 310 -5.49 1.76 8.61
N PHE A 311 -6.78 1.57 8.84
CA PHE A 311 -7.46 1.24 10.09
C PHE A 311 -8.59 0.27 9.76
N ALA A 312 -8.98 -0.60 10.69
CA ALA A 312 -10.10 -1.53 10.51
C ALA A 312 -11.41 -0.81 10.12
N VAL A 313 -11.62 0.40 10.62
CA VAL A 313 -12.81 1.22 10.31
C VAL A 313 -12.92 1.59 8.83
N VAL A 314 -11.82 1.63 8.07
CA VAL A 314 -11.83 1.98 6.65
C VAL A 314 -12.57 0.93 5.82
N PRO A 315 -12.16 -0.35 5.78
CA PRO A 315 -12.92 -1.38 5.10
C PRO A 315 -14.28 -1.64 5.76
N MET A 316 -14.42 -1.48 7.10
CA MET A 316 -15.73 -1.61 7.77
C MET A 316 -16.73 -0.57 7.27
N ALA A 317 -16.33 0.69 7.08
CA ALA A 317 -17.19 1.73 6.49
C ALA A 317 -17.55 1.42 5.02
N ALA A 318 -16.57 0.92 4.24
CA ALA A 318 -16.85 0.50 2.86
C ALA A 318 -17.83 -0.69 2.80
N MET A 319 -17.70 -1.65 3.73
CA MET A 319 -18.67 -2.76 3.86
C MET A 319 -20.07 -2.24 4.17
N ALA A 320 -20.21 -1.29 5.09
CA ALA A 320 -21.48 -0.75 5.51
C ALA A 320 -22.18 0.02 4.38
N ASP A 321 -21.46 0.94 3.71
CA ASP A 321 -22.06 1.85 2.73
C ASP A 321 -22.24 1.24 1.34
N LEU A 322 -21.43 0.24 0.98
CA LEU A 322 -21.47 -0.43 -0.32
C LEU A 322 -22.04 -1.84 -0.24
N GLU A 323 -22.49 -2.27 0.93
CA GLU A 323 -23.02 -3.62 1.17
C GLU A 323 -22.04 -4.73 0.71
N ILE A 324 -20.74 -4.53 0.96
CA ILE A 324 -19.72 -5.52 0.62
C ILE A 324 -19.75 -6.66 1.65
N PRO A 325 -20.00 -7.91 1.24
CA PRO A 325 -19.94 -9.05 2.15
C PRO A 325 -18.50 -9.24 2.68
N HIS A 326 -18.37 -9.51 3.97
CA HIS A 326 -17.04 -9.66 4.59
C HIS A 326 -16.23 -10.83 4.01
N ASP A 327 -16.88 -11.87 3.53
CA ASP A 327 -16.24 -13.03 2.87
C ASP A 327 -15.71 -12.73 1.45
N LYS A 328 -16.06 -11.57 0.88
CA LYS A 328 -15.50 -11.08 -0.38
C LYS A 328 -14.40 -10.02 -0.19
N LEU A 329 -14.18 -9.55 1.02
CA LEU A 329 -13.27 -8.45 1.32
C LEU A 329 -12.00 -8.96 1.99
N ASN A 330 -10.81 -8.60 1.44
CA ASN A 330 -9.50 -8.89 2.03
C ASN A 330 -9.38 -10.36 2.50
N ILE A 331 -9.72 -11.28 1.60
CA ILE A 331 -9.84 -12.71 1.96
C ILE A 331 -8.51 -13.37 2.36
N HIS A 332 -7.39 -12.73 2.07
CA HIS A 332 -6.04 -13.12 2.50
C HIS A 332 -5.50 -12.26 3.65
N GLY A 333 -6.39 -11.53 4.35
CA GLY A 333 -5.99 -10.53 5.34
C GLY A 333 -5.52 -9.23 4.67
N GLY A 334 -5.25 -8.21 5.47
CA GLY A 334 -4.87 -6.89 4.99
C GLY A 334 -3.87 -6.18 5.90
N ALA A 335 -3.82 -4.87 5.82
CA ALA A 335 -2.75 -4.07 6.42
C ALA A 335 -2.71 -4.08 7.96
N CYS A 336 -3.80 -4.42 8.65
CA CYS A 336 -3.79 -4.66 10.10
C CYS A 336 -2.82 -5.79 10.48
N THR A 337 -2.53 -6.69 9.55
CA THR A 337 -1.62 -7.83 9.76
C THR A 337 -0.40 -7.77 8.86
N LEU A 338 -0.61 -7.57 7.54
CA LEU A 338 0.46 -7.57 6.55
C LEU A 338 1.29 -6.28 6.59
N GLY A 339 0.70 -5.19 7.12
CA GLY A 339 1.35 -3.91 7.23
C GLY A 339 1.08 -2.94 6.07
N HIS A 340 1.55 -1.70 6.26
CA HIS A 340 1.26 -0.58 5.38
C HIS A 340 2.51 0.26 5.04
N PRO A 341 3.46 -0.28 4.24
CA PRO A 341 4.51 0.54 3.67
C PRO A 341 3.86 1.56 2.72
N ILE A 342 3.76 2.82 3.16
CA ILE A 342 2.84 3.84 2.61
C ILE A 342 2.95 3.93 1.08
N GLY A 343 4.14 4.13 0.56
CA GLY A 343 4.38 4.28 -0.88
C GLY A 343 4.14 3.03 -1.72
N ALA A 344 4.13 1.83 -1.11
CA ALA A 344 4.02 0.55 -1.80
C ALA A 344 2.61 -0.06 -1.79
N SER A 345 1.79 0.31 -0.79
CA SER A 345 0.54 -0.40 -0.47
C SER A 345 -0.46 -0.44 -1.63
N GLY A 346 -0.54 0.63 -2.44
CA GLY A 346 -1.45 0.65 -3.58
C GLY A 346 -1.18 -0.44 -4.62
N ALA A 347 0.10 -0.79 -4.87
CA ALA A 347 0.47 -1.90 -5.73
C ALA A 347 0.30 -3.25 -5.02
N ARG A 348 0.64 -3.32 -3.72
CA ARG A 348 0.48 -4.55 -2.93
C ARG A 348 -0.95 -5.06 -2.98
N ILE A 349 -1.96 -4.19 -2.75
CA ILE A 349 -3.36 -4.63 -2.76
C ILE A 349 -3.83 -5.07 -4.16
N ILE A 350 -3.31 -4.49 -5.23
CA ILE A 350 -3.60 -4.96 -6.61
C ILE A 350 -3.02 -6.36 -6.81
N VAL A 351 -1.77 -6.58 -6.41
CA VAL A 351 -1.09 -7.88 -6.51
C VAL A 351 -1.82 -8.94 -5.72
N THR A 352 -2.15 -8.66 -4.45
CA THR A 352 -2.90 -9.60 -3.59
C THR A 352 -4.29 -9.91 -4.14
N LEU A 353 -5.00 -8.90 -4.67
CA LEU A 353 -6.31 -9.09 -5.31
C LEU A 353 -6.23 -10.06 -6.51
N ILE A 354 -5.22 -9.89 -7.36
CA ILE A 354 -4.99 -10.80 -8.50
C ILE A 354 -4.77 -12.23 -8.00
N GLY A 355 -3.95 -12.41 -6.97
CA GLY A 355 -3.70 -13.72 -6.36
C GLY A 355 -4.95 -14.35 -5.75
N ALA A 356 -5.73 -13.57 -5.06
CA ALA A 356 -6.99 -14.00 -4.47
C ALA A 356 -8.01 -14.43 -5.54
N LEU A 357 -8.16 -13.63 -6.60
CA LEU A 357 -9.02 -13.99 -7.75
C LEU A 357 -8.55 -15.26 -8.42
N LYS A 358 -7.25 -15.41 -8.66
CA LYS A 358 -6.67 -16.63 -9.24
C LYS A 358 -6.94 -17.87 -8.37
N LYS A 359 -6.82 -17.73 -7.05
CA LYS A 359 -7.06 -18.82 -6.08
C LYS A 359 -8.52 -19.26 -6.05
N THR A 360 -9.45 -18.30 -6.12
CA THR A 360 -10.90 -18.57 -5.99
C THR A 360 -11.59 -18.87 -7.33
N GLY A 361 -10.92 -18.62 -8.46
CA GLY A 361 -11.54 -18.68 -9.78
C GLY A 361 -12.45 -17.48 -10.07
N GLY A 362 -12.37 -16.42 -9.24
CA GLY A 362 -13.08 -15.16 -9.46
C GLY A 362 -12.53 -14.41 -10.67
N LYS A 363 -13.35 -13.55 -11.26
CA LYS A 363 -12.98 -12.79 -12.47
C LYS A 363 -12.86 -11.30 -12.23
N ARG A 364 -13.76 -10.71 -11.47
CA ARG A 364 -13.84 -9.25 -11.29
C ARG A 364 -13.37 -8.86 -9.90
N GLY A 365 -12.43 -7.96 -9.84
CA GLY A 365 -11.91 -7.44 -8.59
C GLY A 365 -11.84 -5.93 -8.55
N VAL A 366 -11.99 -5.37 -7.35
CA VAL A 366 -11.83 -3.96 -7.07
C VAL A 366 -10.83 -3.79 -5.93
N ALA A 367 -9.74 -3.06 -6.19
CA ALA A 367 -8.83 -2.60 -5.15
C ALA A 367 -9.03 -1.12 -4.90
N SER A 368 -9.04 -0.72 -3.62
CA SER A 368 -9.18 0.68 -3.22
C SER A 368 -8.43 0.97 -1.94
N LEU A 369 -8.01 2.22 -1.77
CA LEU A 369 -7.40 2.67 -0.52
C LEU A 369 -7.74 4.12 -0.22
N CYS A 370 -7.78 4.43 1.07
CA CYS A 370 -7.86 5.78 1.59
C CYS A 370 -6.48 6.45 1.54
N ILE A 371 -6.47 7.77 1.51
CA ILE A 371 -5.27 8.58 1.35
C ILE A 371 -5.38 9.76 2.31
N GLY A 372 -4.35 10.01 3.11
CA GLY A 372 -4.26 11.20 3.95
C GLY A 372 -4.49 12.47 3.13
N GLY A 373 -5.25 13.42 3.68
CA GLY A 373 -5.71 14.61 2.97
C GLY A 373 -7.11 14.49 2.36
N GLY A 374 -7.86 13.41 2.67
CA GLY A 374 -9.26 13.26 2.27
C GLY A 374 -9.46 12.62 0.90
N GLU A 375 -8.51 11.87 0.40
CA GLU A 375 -8.63 11.25 -0.92
C GLU A 375 -8.79 9.72 -0.85
N GLY A 376 -9.25 9.15 -1.97
CA GLY A 376 -9.29 7.70 -2.22
C GLY A 376 -9.07 7.40 -3.69
N THR A 377 -8.44 6.27 -3.97
CA THR A 377 -8.31 5.72 -5.32
C THR A 377 -8.89 4.33 -5.39
N ALA A 378 -9.42 3.96 -6.56
CA ALA A 378 -9.90 2.62 -6.84
C ALA A 378 -9.52 2.19 -8.26
N ILE A 379 -9.24 0.91 -8.41
CA ILE A 379 -8.96 0.27 -9.70
C ILE A 379 -9.82 -1.00 -9.83
N ALA A 380 -10.42 -1.18 -11.01
CA ALA A 380 -11.16 -2.38 -11.40
C ALA A 380 -10.30 -3.24 -12.29
N ILE A 381 -10.18 -4.52 -11.97
CA ILE A 381 -9.47 -5.51 -12.77
C ILE A 381 -10.39 -6.66 -13.16
N GLU A 382 -10.13 -7.26 -14.31
CA GLU A 382 -10.79 -8.47 -14.78
C GLU A 382 -9.73 -9.49 -15.18
N MET A 383 -9.85 -10.71 -14.61
CA MET A 383 -8.95 -11.82 -14.94
C MET A 383 -9.19 -12.30 -16.37
N VAL A 384 -8.14 -12.67 -17.09
CA VAL A 384 -8.18 -13.12 -18.48
C VAL A 384 -8.18 -14.65 -18.57
#